data_d269dea99095287fe0d131ff54718c56
#
_entry.id   d269dea99095287fe0d131ff54718c56
#
_cell.length_a   1.000
_cell.length_b   1.000
_cell.length_c   1.000
_cell.angle_alpha   90.00
_cell.angle_beta   90.00
_cell.angle_gamma   90.00
#
_symmetry.space_group_name_H-M   'P 1'
#
loop_
_entity.id
_entity.type
_entity.pdbx_description
1 polymer ?
#
loop_
_entity_poly.entity_id
_entity_poly.type
_entity_poly.pdbx_seq_one_letter_code
_entity_poly.pdbx_strand_id
1 'polypeptide(L)'
;MHTMVYCERMKAAVLRKFGSGLVIEERPDPKPRGEEVLVRVKGAGVCHSDLHIIDGKYSHLPLPLILGHEISGEVSDLGEVLVYASWGCGSCQLCAQGNEQLCPSATEAGWTHDGGYAEYVIVPSRRYIFGLEGLDPIRSAPLADAGLTPYRAVRQASRWLTKGRATAVVLGAGALGQFAIQYLKLLTDAYVVAVDLKESKLQRATELGADEVEFPTNMTQKTKVVLDFVGSNETLALSSRIVERGGVVMQIGEAGGSIRFGMGFVPHESCFTTSIWGSKQDLSAVLQYARKGELEWDVETVPLENINEALSRVRRGDVLGRLVVTP
;
A
#
# COMPACT_ATOMS: atom_id res chain seq x y z
N MET A 1 -32.12 -25.11 -32.86
CA MET A 1 -31.13 -24.04 -32.81
C MET A 1 -30.51 -23.99 -31.41
N HIS A 2 -29.30 -24.57 -31.25
CA HIS A 2 -28.56 -24.46 -29.99
C HIS A 2 -27.86 -23.12 -30.04
N THR A 3 -28.38 -22.16 -29.29
CA THR A 3 -27.64 -20.91 -29.03
C THR A 3 -26.44 -21.30 -28.20
N MET A 4 -25.24 -21.32 -28.79
CA MET A 4 -24.00 -21.35 -28.02
C MET A 4 -24.00 -20.07 -27.16
N VAL A 5 -24.22 -20.24 -25.86
CA VAL A 5 -23.94 -19.19 -24.90
C VAL A 5 -22.42 -19.10 -24.86
N TYR A 6 -21.85 -18.13 -25.58
CA TYR A 6 -20.45 -17.74 -25.39
C TYR A 6 -20.35 -17.26 -23.95
N CYS A 7 -19.80 -18.08 -23.08
CA CYS A 7 -19.38 -17.64 -21.76
C CYS A 7 -18.17 -16.72 -22.00
N GLU A 8 -18.36 -15.41 -21.85
CA GLU A 8 -17.28 -14.46 -21.90
C GLU A 8 -16.26 -14.85 -20.84
N ARG A 9 -14.99 -14.78 -21.18
CA ARG A 9 -13.89 -15.23 -20.31
C ARG A 9 -12.85 -14.16 -20.22
N MET A 10 -12.45 -13.83 -18.99
CA MET A 10 -11.39 -12.90 -18.68
C MET A 10 -10.07 -13.61 -18.48
N LYS A 11 -8.96 -12.94 -18.81
CA LYS A 11 -7.63 -13.34 -18.36
C LYS A 11 -7.40 -12.96 -16.90
N ALA A 12 -6.72 -13.83 -16.15
CA ALA A 12 -6.35 -13.59 -14.77
C ALA A 12 -5.04 -14.28 -14.42
N ALA A 13 -4.27 -13.66 -13.53
CA ALA A 13 -3.09 -14.25 -12.91
C ALA A 13 -3.46 -14.84 -11.53
N VAL A 14 -3.45 -16.14 -11.42
CA VAL A 14 -4.03 -16.89 -10.30
C VAL A 14 -2.95 -17.56 -9.47
N LEU A 15 -2.96 -17.35 -8.16
CA LEU A 15 -2.19 -18.11 -7.20
C LEU A 15 -2.94 -19.42 -6.90
N ARG A 16 -2.40 -20.55 -7.38
CA ARG A 16 -3.00 -21.87 -7.14
C ARG A 16 -2.41 -22.60 -5.94
N LYS A 17 -1.18 -22.28 -5.59
CA LYS A 17 -0.43 -22.89 -4.49
C LYS A 17 0.58 -21.91 -3.93
N PHE A 18 0.67 -21.83 -2.61
CA PHE A 18 1.73 -21.08 -1.95
C PHE A 18 3.11 -21.59 -2.33
N GLY A 19 4.09 -20.70 -2.44
CA GLY A 19 5.45 -21.00 -2.88
C GLY A 19 5.59 -21.18 -4.39
N SER A 20 4.53 -20.95 -5.20
CA SER A 20 4.61 -21.03 -6.67
C SER A 20 4.36 -19.64 -7.29
N GLY A 21 4.80 -19.48 -8.55
CA GLY A 21 4.42 -18.30 -9.34
C GLY A 21 2.91 -18.30 -9.65
N LEU A 22 2.43 -17.14 -10.10
CA LEU A 22 1.05 -16.98 -10.58
C LEU A 22 0.90 -17.65 -11.95
N VAL A 23 -0.27 -18.25 -12.19
CA VAL A 23 -0.62 -18.91 -13.45
C VAL A 23 -1.57 -18.00 -14.22
N ILE A 24 -1.19 -17.64 -15.45
CA ILE A 24 -2.12 -16.93 -16.36
C ILE A 24 -3.13 -17.94 -16.89
N GLU A 25 -4.40 -17.69 -16.68
CA GLU A 25 -5.48 -18.55 -17.12
C GLU A 25 -6.74 -17.76 -17.50
N GLU A 26 -7.59 -18.38 -18.27
CA GLU A 26 -8.92 -17.86 -18.56
C GLU A 26 -9.93 -18.30 -17.49
N ARG A 27 -10.65 -17.33 -16.93
CA ARG A 27 -11.72 -17.51 -15.95
C ARG A 27 -13.05 -17.02 -16.54
N PRO A 28 -14.20 -17.56 -16.11
CA PRO A 28 -15.48 -16.94 -16.46
C PRO A 28 -15.55 -15.50 -16.00
N ASP A 29 -16.11 -14.62 -16.82
CA ASP A 29 -16.34 -13.23 -16.42
C ASP A 29 -17.19 -13.19 -15.14
N PRO A 30 -16.76 -12.43 -14.13
CA PRO A 30 -17.53 -12.33 -12.90
C PRO A 30 -18.82 -11.55 -13.13
N LYS A 31 -19.91 -12.02 -12.53
CA LYS A 31 -21.24 -11.40 -12.65
C LYS A 31 -21.65 -10.80 -11.33
N PRO A 32 -21.81 -9.46 -11.26
CA PRO A 32 -22.18 -8.78 -10.03
C PRO A 32 -23.59 -9.19 -9.56
N ARG A 33 -23.78 -9.28 -8.24
CA ARG A 33 -25.06 -9.64 -7.59
C ARG A 33 -25.42 -8.56 -6.57
N GLY A 34 -26.70 -8.20 -6.52
CA GLY A 34 -27.19 -7.22 -5.54
C GLY A 34 -26.49 -5.87 -5.66
N GLU A 35 -25.77 -5.47 -4.63
CA GLU A 35 -25.04 -4.18 -4.57
C GLU A 35 -23.60 -4.26 -5.15
N GLU A 36 -23.19 -5.44 -5.59
CA GLU A 36 -21.85 -5.63 -6.16
C GLU A 36 -21.63 -4.79 -7.42
N VAL A 37 -20.42 -4.35 -7.61
CA VAL A 37 -20.01 -3.53 -8.76
C VAL A 37 -18.93 -4.29 -9.53
N LEU A 38 -19.12 -4.41 -10.84
CA LEU A 38 -18.12 -4.92 -11.76
C LEU A 38 -17.21 -3.77 -12.17
N VAL A 39 -15.92 -3.90 -11.88
CA VAL A 39 -14.87 -2.98 -12.32
C VAL A 39 -14.07 -3.63 -13.42
N ARG A 40 -14.00 -3.00 -14.59
CA ARG A 40 -13.04 -3.33 -15.66
C ARG A 40 -11.70 -2.76 -15.24
N VAL A 41 -10.74 -3.60 -14.93
CA VAL A 41 -9.44 -3.19 -14.45
C VAL A 41 -8.64 -2.49 -15.55
N LYS A 42 -8.06 -1.35 -15.26
CA LYS A 42 -7.12 -0.62 -16.13
C LYS A 42 -5.69 -0.70 -15.60
N GLY A 43 -5.55 -0.79 -14.29
CA GLY A 43 -4.26 -0.92 -13.63
C GLY A 43 -4.38 -1.60 -12.27
N ALA A 44 -3.41 -2.45 -11.96
CA ALA A 44 -3.25 -3.05 -10.64
C ALA A 44 -1.80 -2.95 -10.17
N GLY A 45 -1.55 -2.24 -9.07
CA GLY A 45 -0.21 -2.05 -8.52
C GLY A 45 0.35 -3.34 -7.94
N VAL A 46 1.67 -3.53 -8.09
CA VAL A 46 2.40 -4.71 -7.57
C VAL A 46 3.06 -4.37 -6.25
N CYS A 47 2.59 -4.98 -5.18
CA CYS A 47 3.03 -4.72 -3.81
C CYS A 47 3.94 -5.84 -3.27
N HIS A 48 4.77 -5.49 -2.29
CA HIS A 48 5.56 -6.48 -1.53
C HIS A 48 4.66 -7.46 -0.76
N SER A 49 3.46 -7.04 -0.38
CA SER A 49 2.48 -7.88 0.30
C SER A 49 2.03 -9.07 -0.55
N ASP A 50 1.99 -8.92 -1.88
CA ASP A 50 1.69 -10.04 -2.80
C ASP A 50 2.75 -11.15 -2.68
N LEU A 51 4.02 -10.78 -2.50
CA LEU A 51 5.10 -11.73 -2.27
C LEU A 51 4.94 -12.46 -0.93
N HIS A 52 4.50 -11.78 0.12
CA HIS A 52 4.22 -12.40 1.42
C HIS A 52 3.11 -13.45 1.32
N ILE A 53 2.08 -13.18 0.50
CA ILE A 53 1.01 -14.16 0.23
C ILE A 53 1.58 -15.35 -0.56
N ILE A 54 2.29 -15.08 -1.66
CA ILE A 54 2.89 -16.12 -2.50
C ILE A 54 3.81 -17.02 -1.67
N ASP A 55 4.65 -16.45 -0.80
CA ASP A 55 5.60 -17.17 0.05
C ASP A 55 4.92 -17.94 1.21
N GLY A 56 3.59 -17.83 1.35
CA GLY A 56 2.79 -18.58 2.33
C GLY A 56 2.81 -18.01 3.74
N LYS A 57 3.23 -16.75 3.94
CA LYS A 57 3.14 -16.08 5.24
C LYS A 57 1.69 -16.05 5.77
N TYR A 58 0.72 -16.02 4.84
CA TYR A 58 -0.71 -16.02 5.11
C TYR A 58 -1.39 -17.29 4.58
N SER A 59 -0.87 -18.45 4.97
CA SER A 59 -1.33 -19.77 4.49
C SER A 59 -2.78 -20.14 4.82
N HIS A 60 -3.48 -19.33 5.61
CA HIS A 60 -4.89 -19.46 5.89
C HIS A 60 -5.80 -18.85 4.81
N LEU A 61 -5.24 -18.08 3.87
CA LEU A 61 -6.01 -17.47 2.80
C LEU A 61 -6.54 -18.54 1.82
N PRO A 62 -7.73 -18.29 1.23
CA PRO A 62 -8.33 -19.25 0.31
C PRO A 62 -7.54 -19.31 -1.00
N LEU A 63 -7.38 -20.52 -1.54
CA LEU A 63 -6.84 -20.75 -2.87
C LEU A 63 -7.83 -21.58 -3.70
N PRO A 64 -7.91 -21.39 -5.04
CA PRO A 64 -7.13 -20.44 -5.84
C PRO A 64 -7.57 -18.98 -5.62
N LEU A 65 -6.64 -18.03 -5.77
CA LEU A 65 -6.86 -16.61 -5.52
C LEU A 65 -6.20 -15.75 -6.60
N ILE A 66 -6.90 -14.72 -7.09
CA ILE A 66 -6.31 -13.65 -7.90
C ILE A 66 -5.81 -12.58 -6.94
N LEU A 67 -4.50 -12.26 -7.01
CA LEU A 67 -3.89 -11.23 -6.16
C LEU A 67 -4.07 -9.82 -6.74
N GLY A 68 -3.44 -8.83 -6.13
CA GLY A 68 -3.47 -7.42 -6.52
C GLY A 68 -4.56 -6.64 -5.79
N HIS A 69 -4.15 -5.72 -4.93
CA HIS A 69 -5.05 -4.94 -4.06
C HIS A 69 -4.98 -3.43 -4.32
N GLU A 70 -4.13 -2.97 -5.23
CA GLU A 70 -4.06 -1.59 -5.71
C GLU A 70 -4.78 -1.48 -7.06
N ILE A 71 -6.08 -1.24 -7.05
CA ILE A 71 -6.93 -1.44 -8.22
C ILE A 71 -7.51 -0.12 -8.69
N SER A 72 -7.30 0.17 -9.96
CA SER A 72 -8.01 1.21 -10.69
C SER A 72 -8.68 0.64 -11.94
N GLY A 73 -9.73 1.25 -12.39
CA GLY A 73 -10.46 0.74 -13.54
C GLY A 73 -11.61 1.63 -13.96
N GLU A 74 -12.56 1.02 -14.64
CA GLU A 74 -13.73 1.68 -15.18
C GLU A 74 -15.00 0.95 -14.73
N VAL A 75 -15.99 1.72 -14.30
CA VAL A 75 -17.36 1.25 -14.05
C VAL A 75 -18.28 1.92 -15.05
N SER A 76 -19.13 1.16 -15.71
CA SER A 76 -19.90 1.60 -16.89
C SER A 76 -20.75 2.87 -16.68
N ASP A 77 -21.22 3.11 -15.47
CA ASP A 77 -22.07 4.26 -15.12
C ASP A 77 -21.37 5.27 -14.19
N LEU A 78 -20.12 5.05 -13.82
CA LEU A 78 -19.32 5.95 -12.97
C LEU A 78 -18.07 6.48 -13.67
N GLY A 79 -17.66 5.89 -14.80
CA GLY A 79 -16.40 6.20 -15.47
C GLY A 79 -15.19 5.63 -14.73
N GLU A 80 -14.07 6.36 -14.77
CA GLU A 80 -12.80 5.93 -14.20
C GLU A 80 -12.78 6.03 -12.69
N VAL A 81 -12.33 4.95 -12.04
CA VAL A 81 -12.43 4.77 -10.59
C VAL A 81 -11.17 4.17 -9.98
N LEU A 82 -11.00 4.44 -8.69
CA LEU A 82 -10.07 3.76 -7.79
C LEU A 82 -10.87 2.93 -6.78
N VAL A 83 -10.42 1.72 -6.49
CA VAL A 83 -11.05 0.81 -5.55
C VAL A 83 -10.39 0.93 -4.18
N TYR A 84 -11.19 1.17 -3.14
CA TYR A 84 -10.74 0.97 -1.77
C TYR A 84 -10.83 -0.53 -1.46
N ALA A 85 -9.71 -1.18 -1.27
CA ALA A 85 -9.61 -2.64 -1.30
C ALA A 85 -9.88 -3.34 0.05
N SER A 86 -10.05 -2.61 1.17
CA SER A 86 -10.38 -3.19 2.48
C SER A 86 -11.85 -2.96 2.85
N TRP A 87 -12.65 -4.01 2.86
CA TRP A 87 -14.11 -3.97 2.90
C TRP A 87 -14.65 -4.36 4.28
N GLY A 88 -14.90 -3.39 5.14
CA GLY A 88 -15.45 -3.61 6.47
C GLY A 88 -16.92 -4.06 6.47
N CYS A 89 -17.39 -4.66 7.56
CA CYS A 89 -18.77 -5.13 7.71
C CYS A 89 -19.83 -4.01 7.69
N GLY A 90 -19.42 -2.76 7.90
CA GLY A 90 -20.30 -1.57 7.89
C GLY A 90 -21.13 -1.38 9.17
N SER A 91 -21.15 -2.32 10.12
CA SER A 91 -22.01 -2.30 11.31
C SER A 91 -21.26 -2.29 12.64
N CYS A 92 -20.00 -2.69 12.70
CA CYS A 92 -19.24 -2.67 13.96
C CYS A 92 -18.77 -1.25 14.31
N GLN A 93 -18.32 -1.08 15.57
CA GLN A 93 -17.86 0.22 16.07
C GLN A 93 -16.71 0.80 15.24
N LEU A 94 -15.77 -0.01 14.78
CA LEU A 94 -14.65 0.44 13.93
C LEU A 94 -15.15 0.96 12.59
N CYS A 95 -16.09 0.27 11.94
CA CYS A 95 -16.72 0.75 10.71
C CYS A 95 -17.50 2.04 10.93
N ALA A 96 -18.26 2.14 12.03
CA ALA A 96 -19.00 3.36 12.37
C ALA A 96 -18.08 4.58 12.60
N GLN A 97 -16.84 4.33 13.03
CA GLN A 97 -15.79 5.34 13.19
C GLN A 97 -15.01 5.62 11.90
N GLY A 98 -15.36 4.97 10.78
CA GLY A 98 -14.66 5.12 9.50
C GLY A 98 -13.33 4.35 9.40
N ASN A 99 -13.04 3.46 10.35
CA ASN A 99 -11.84 2.62 10.38
C ASN A 99 -12.14 1.20 9.86
N GLU A 100 -12.71 1.10 8.65
CA GLU A 100 -13.12 -0.18 8.06
C GLU A 100 -11.96 -1.17 7.87
N GLN A 101 -10.74 -0.67 7.61
CA GLN A 101 -9.52 -1.47 7.51
C GLN A 101 -9.11 -2.16 8.84
N LEU A 102 -9.69 -1.76 9.94
CA LEU A 102 -9.48 -2.40 11.24
C LEU A 102 -10.67 -3.27 11.66
N CYS A 103 -11.66 -3.45 10.79
CA CYS A 103 -12.82 -4.28 11.08
C CYS A 103 -12.41 -5.75 11.26
N PRO A 104 -12.78 -6.43 12.36
CA PRO A 104 -12.44 -7.84 12.57
C PRO A 104 -13.01 -8.79 11.50
N SER A 105 -14.06 -8.35 10.81
CA SER A 105 -14.72 -9.07 9.72
C SER A 105 -14.46 -8.42 8.36
N ALA A 106 -13.38 -7.66 8.23
CA ALA A 106 -13.02 -7.10 6.94
C ALA A 106 -12.68 -8.22 5.96
N THR A 107 -13.06 -7.97 4.71
CA THR A 107 -12.61 -8.76 3.56
C THR A 107 -11.83 -7.84 2.64
N GLU A 108 -10.94 -8.40 1.82
CA GLU A 108 -9.98 -7.60 1.09
C GLU A 108 -9.76 -8.15 -0.32
N ALA A 109 -9.72 -7.26 -1.31
CA ALA A 109 -9.35 -7.61 -2.67
C ALA A 109 -7.91 -8.09 -2.73
N GLY A 110 -7.65 -9.17 -3.46
CA GLY A 110 -6.31 -9.75 -3.59
C GLY A 110 -5.82 -10.51 -2.35
N TRP A 111 -6.66 -10.67 -1.31
CA TRP A 111 -6.37 -11.39 -0.08
C TRP A 111 -7.45 -12.43 0.22
N THR A 112 -8.61 -12.01 0.66
CA THR A 112 -9.73 -12.90 0.98
C THR A 112 -10.70 -13.06 -0.19
N HIS A 113 -10.61 -12.18 -1.17
CA HIS A 113 -11.40 -12.16 -2.41
C HIS A 113 -10.45 -11.91 -3.59
N ASP A 114 -10.90 -12.30 -4.78
CA ASP A 114 -10.17 -12.05 -6.02
C ASP A 114 -9.88 -10.55 -6.18
N GLY A 115 -8.65 -10.24 -6.62
CA GLY A 115 -8.09 -8.91 -6.77
C GLY A 115 -7.92 -8.47 -8.21
N GLY A 116 -7.02 -7.49 -8.41
CA GLY A 116 -6.87 -6.75 -9.65
C GLY A 116 -5.95 -7.35 -10.70
N TYR A 117 -5.31 -8.50 -10.47
CA TYR A 117 -4.50 -9.13 -11.52
C TYR A 117 -5.37 -9.93 -12.49
N ALA A 118 -6.40 -9.26 -13.03
CA ALA A 118 -7.36 -9.78 -13.98
C ALA A 118 -8.02 -8.63 -14.77
N GLU A 119 -8.71 -8.94 -15.86
CA GLU A 119 -9.43 -7.94 -16.65
C GLU A 119 -10.64 -7.35 -15.91
N TYR A 120 -11.22 -8.10 -14.96
CA TYR A 120 -12.36 -7.65 -14.15
C TYR A 120 -12.23 -8.08 -12.71
N VAL A 121 -12.78 -7.26 -11.81
CA VAL A 121 -12.91 -7.55 -10.39
C VAL A 121 -14.30 -7.17 -9.87
N ILE A 122 -14.84 -7.96 -8.94
CA ILE A 122 -16.06 -7.61 -8.20
C ILE A 122 -15.69 -6.84 -6.93
N VAL A 123 -16.35 -5.71 -6.75
CA VAL A 123 -16.31 -4.91 -5.52
C VAL A 123 -17.66 -5.01 -4.83
N PRO A 124 -17.74 -5.30 -3.52
CA PRO A 124 -19.00 -5.68 -2.87
C PRO A 124 -20.04 -4.56 -2.76
N SER A 125 -19.64 -3.29 -2.90
CA SER A 125 -20.57 -2.16 -2.86
C SER A 125 -19.93 -0.90 -3.44
N ARG A 126 -20.75 -0.03 -4.02
CA ARG A 126 -20.34 1.31 -4.52
C ARG A 126 -19.65 2.16 -3.48
N ARG A 127 -19.87 1.94 -2.18
CA ARG A 127 -19.22 2.70 -1.10
C ARG A 127 -17.71 2.53 -1.04
N TYR A 128 -17.14 1.58 -1.79
CA TYR A 128 -15.71 1.31 -1.91
C TYR A 128 -15.12 1.81 -3.24
N ILE A 129 -15.92 2.50 -4.03
CA ILE A 129 -15.55 3.04 -5.34
C ILE A 129 -15.35 4.56 -5.22
N PHE A 130 -14.21 5.05 -5.71
CA PHE A 130 -13.85 6.47 -5.70
C PHE A 130 -13.60 6.93 -7.13
N GLY A 131 -14.30 7.96 -7.59
CA GLY A 131 -14.07 8.55 -8.91
C GLY A 131 -12.66 9.11 -9.05
N LEU A 132 -12.03 8.95 -10.20
CA LEU A 132 -10.69 9.52 -10.46
C LEU A 132 -10.72 10.97 -10.91
N GLU A 133 -11.85 11.43 -11.48
CA GLU A 133 -12.10 12.84 -11.83
C GLU A 133 -10.95 13.48 -12.64
N GLY A 134 -10.51 12.77 -13.69
CA GLY A 134 -9.48 13.23 -14.61
C GLY A 134 -8.05 12.77 -14.31
N LEU A 135 -7.81 12.06 -13.21
CA LEU A 135 -6.54 11.35 -13.01
C LEU A 135 -6.46 10.14 -13.95
N ASP A 136 -5.27 9.89 -14.51
CA ASP A 136 -5.01 8.71 -15.32
C ASP A 136 -5.21 7.42 -14.49
N PRO A 137 -6.08 6.49 -14.92
CA PRO A 137 -6.40 5.30 -14.12
C PRO A 137 -5.19 4.41 -13.90
N ILE A 138 -4.33 4.18 -14.88
CA ILE A 138 -3.17 3.31 -14.74
C ILE A 138 -2.21 3.88 -13.70
N ARG A 139 -1.90 5.17 -13.83
CA ARG A 139 -1.02 5.85 -12.88
C ARG A 139 -1.61 5.95 -11.48
N SER A 140 -2.93 5.92 -11.35
CA SER A 140 -3.62 6.10 -10.07
C SER A 140 -3.74 4.82 -9.25
N ALA A 141 -3.57 3.64 -9.82
CA ALA A 141 -3.68 2.37 -9.09
C ALA A 141 -2.88 2.35 -7.77
N PRO A 142 -1.61 2.80 -7.72
CA PRO A 142 -0.83 2.83 -6.48
C PRO A 142 -1.41 3.70 -5.36
N LEU A 143 -2.26 4.67 -5.69
CA LEU A 143 -2.87 5.54 -4.68
C LEU A 143 -3.78 4.76 -3.71
N ALA A 144 -4.29 3.59 -4.12
CA ALA A 144 -5.17 2.75 -3.32
C ALA A 144 -4.47 2.12 -2.10
N ASP A 145 -3.13 1.94 -2.14
CA ASP A 145 -2.33 1.44 -1.03
C ASP A 145 -1.03 2.23 -0.86
N ALA A 146 -0.13 2.23 -1.86
CA ALA A 146 1.17 2.91 -1.73
C ALA A 146 1.03 4.41 -1.43
N GLY A 147 -0.03 5.07 -1.89
CA GLY A 147 -0.40 6.43 -1.53
C GLY A 147 -1.15 6.51 -0.20
N LEU A 148 -2.11 5.63 0.01
CA LEU A 148 -3.04 5.65 1.15
C LEU A 148 -2.36 5.31 2.49
N THR A 149 -1.62 4.21 2.52
CA THR A 149 -1.02 3.65 3.74
C THR A 149 -0.03 4.62 4.40
N PRO A 150 0.90 5.26 3.67
CA PRO A 150 1.78 6.26 4.27
C PRO A 150 1.05 7.55 4.66
N TYR A 151 -0.02 7.95 3.95
CA TYR A 151 -0.84 9.10 4.37
C TYR A 151 -1.40 8.90 5.77
N ARG A 152 -2.01 7.75 6.03
CA ARG A 152 -2.52 7.41 7.36
C ARG A 152 -1.41 7.40 8.41
N ALA A 153 -0.28 6.77 8.12
CA ALA A 153 0.85 6.70 9.04
C ALA A 153 1.35 8.10 9.41
N VAL A 154 1.58 8.97 8.44
CA VAL A 154 2.02 10.35 8.67
C VAL A 154 0.98 11.15 9.45
N ARG A 155 -0.30 11.07 9.06
CA ARG A 155 -1.39 11.76 9.76
C ARG A 155 -1.49 11.33 11.22
N GLN A 156 -1.31 10.05 11.52
CA GLN A 156 -1.29 9.57 12.91
C GLN A 156 -0.04 10.04 13.66
N ALA A 157 1.14 10.05 13.00
CA ALA A 157 2.40 10.44 13.61
C ALA A 157 2.54 11.96 13.80
N SER A 158 1.78 12.78 13.06
CA SER A 158 1.89 14.24 13.10
C SER A 158 1.71 14.85 14.51
N ARG A 159 0.95 14.20 15.38
CA ARG A 159 0.78 14.62 16.77
C ARG A 159 2.08 14.67 17.59
N TRP A 160 3.13 13.97 17.17
CA TRP A 160 4.46 14.04 17.79
C TRP A 160 5.36 15.11 17.17
N LEU A 161 4.91 15.76 16.08
CA LEU A 161 5.65 16.75 15.32
C LEU A 161 5.16 18.20 15.55
N THR A 162 4.41 18.45 16.62
CA THR A 162 3.66 19.69 16.84
C THR A 162 4.47 20.85 17.43
N LYS A 163 5.73 20.68 17.82
CA LYS A 163 6.55 21.73 18.45
C LYS A 163 7.90 21.87 17.76
N GLY A 164 8.10 23.01 17.10
CA GLY A 164 9.34 23.31 16.40
C GLY A 164 9.58 22.38 15.19
N ARG A 165 10.73 22.51 14.57
CA ARG A 165 11.14 21.65 13.46
C ARG A 165 11.66 20.31 13.98
N ALA A 166 10.74 19.44 14.46
CA ALA A 166 11.09 18.12 14.94
C ALA A 166 11.53 17.22 13.77
N THR A 167 12.47 16.30 14.06
CA THR A 167 12.93 15.34 13.03
C THR A 167 11.97 14.17 12.90
N ALA A 168 11.68 13.79 11.67
CA ALA A 168 11.00 12.56 11.28
C ALA A 168 11.93 11.74 10.38
N VAL A 169 12.10 10.46 10.70
CA VAL A 169 12.90 9.52 9.91
C VAL A 169 11.98 8.55 9.16
N VAL A 170 12.22 8.40 7.87
CA VAL A 170 11.56 7.43 6.98
C VAL A 170 12.56 6.32 6.67
N LEU A 171 12.33 5.13 7.21
CA LEU A 171 13.12 3.94 6.92
C LEU A 171 12.50 3.18 5.75
N GLY A 172 13.25 3.07 4.65
CA GLY A 172 12.77 2.53 3.38
C GLY A 172 12.17 3.61 2.47
N ALA A 173 12.97 4.13 1.54
CA ALA A 173 12.57 5.11 0.52
C ALA A 173 12.04 4.46 -0.77
N GLY A 174 11.34 3.32 -0.66
CA GLY A 174 10.57 2.69 -1.73
C GLY A 174 9.25 3.43 -2.00
N ALA A 175 8.33 2.81 -2.74
CA ALA A 175 7.07 3.46 -3.16
C ALA A 175 6.32 4.12 -1.98
N LEU A 176 6.11 3.41 -0.87
CA LEU A 176 5.41 3.96 0.30
C LEU A 176 6.20 5.07 0.99
N GLY A 177 7.51 4.88 1.17
CA GLY A 177 8.39 5.88 1.80
C GLY A 177 8.46 7.19 1.01
N GLN A 178 8.43 7.11 -0.33
CA GLN A 178 8.39 8.28 -1.20
C GLN A 178 7.13 9.12 -0.99
N PHE A 179 5.97 8.49 -0.86
CA PHE A 179 4.74 9.19 -0.47
C PHE A 179 4.81 9.75 0.96
N ALA A 180 5.38 8.98 1.91
CA ALA A 180 5.52 9.44 3.29
C ALA A 180 6.36 10.72 3.40
N ILE A 181 7.47 10.82 2.65
CA ILE A 181 8.30 12.02 2.58
C ILE A 181 7.46 13.23 2.16
N GLN A 182 6.72 13.10 1.07
CA GLN A 182 5.86 14.17 0.56
C GLN A 182 4.76 14.55 1.57
N TYR A 183 4.09 13.57 2.18
CA TYR A 183 3.07 13.86 3.20
C TYR A 183 3.65 14.53 4.46
N LEU A 184 4.86 14.17 4.88
CA LEU A 184 5.54 14.87 5.97
C LEU A 184 5.76 16.35 5.64
N LYS A 185 6.16 16.66 4.40
CA LYS A 185 6.35 18.03 3.92
C LYS A 185 5.03 18.79 3.73
N LEU A 186 3.96 18.10 3.33
CA LEU A 186 2.63 18.71 3.12
C LEU A 186 1.86 18.95 4.42
N LEU A 187 2.02 18.07 5.41
CA LEU A 187 1.18 18.06 6.61
C LEU A 187 1.90 18.57 7.87
N THR A 188 3.22 18.77 7.82
CA THR A 188 4.03 19.14 9.00
C THR A 188 5.20 20.03 8.62
N ASP A 189 5.84 20.66 9.63
CA ASP A 189 7.09 21.39 9.48
C ASP A 189 8.32 20.53 9.81
N ALA A 190 8.20 19.20 9.76
CA ALA A 190 9.26 18.29 10.15
C ALA A 190 10.52 18.44 9.30
N TYR A 191 11.67 18.23 9.92
CA TYR A 191 12.92 17.93 9.23
C TYR A 191 12.90 16.45 8.86
N VAL A 192 12.86 16.15 7.57
CA VAL A 192 12.65 14.79 7.04
C VAL A 192 13.99 14.17 6.65
N VAL A 193 14.34 13.06 7.31
CA VAL A 193 15.51 12.25 6.97
C VAL A 193 15.04 10.94 6.35
N ALA A 194 15.44 10.66 5.12
CA ALA A 194 15.15 9.39 4.45
C ALA A 194 16.34 8.43 4.54
N VAL A 195 16.06 7.17 4.83
CA VAL A 195 17.09 6.14 5.00
C VAL A 195 16.78 4.95 4.10
N ASP A 196 17.71 4.57 3.23
CA ASP A 196 17.59 3.37 2.37
C ASP A 196 18.98 2.75 2.11
N LEU A 197 19.01 1.54 1.60
CA LEU A 197 20.23 0.82 1.20
C LEU A 197 20.68 1.18 -0.22
N LYS A 198 19.78 1.73 -1.06
CA LYS A 198 20.03 2.01 -2.48
C LYS A 198 20.16 3.51 -2.72
N GLU A 199 21.32 3.93 -3.26
CA GLU A 199 21.61 5.33 -3.58
C GLU A 199 20.55 5.96 -4.51
N SER A 200 20.06 5.21 -5.51
CA SER A 200 19.02 5.71 -6.43
C SER A 200 17.71 6.08 -5.71
N LYS A 201 17.36 5.33 -4.65
CA LYS A 201 16.19 5.66 -3.82
C LYS A 201 16.44 6.86 -2.91
N LEU A 202 17.66 7.01 -2.40
CA LEU A 202 18.07 8.18 -1.63
C LEU A 202 18.05 9.45 -2.50
N GLN A 203 18.56 9.36 -3.73
CA GLN A 203 18.47 10.46 -4.68
C GLN A 203 17.01 10.87 -4.94
N ARG A 204 16.12 9.88 -5.23
CA ARG A 204 14.70 10.15 -5.43
C ARG A 204 14.05 10.76 -4.18
N ALA A 205 14.42 10.31 -2.99
CA ALA A 205 13.93 10.87 -1.73
C ALA A 205 14.28 12.36 -1.59
N THR A 206 15.49 12.77 -1.98
CA THR A 206 15.90 14.19 -2.02
C THR A 206 15.03 15.00 -2.99
N GLU A 207 14.79 14.49 -4.20
CA GLU A 207 13.92 15.13 -5.20
C GLU A 207 12.50 15.34 -4.69
N LEU A 208 12.00 14.40 -3.88
CA LEU A 208 10.65 14.42 -3.28
C LEU A 208 10.59 15.26 -1.97
N GLY A 209 11.68 15.92 -1.58
CA GLY A 209 11.69 16.89 -0.51
C GLY A 209 12.23 16.38 0.83
N ALA A 210 12.93 15.25 0.90
CA ALA A 210 13.69 14.90 2.08
C ALA A 210 14.78 15.98 2.32
N ASP A 211 14.90 16.47 3.56
CA ASP A 211 15.92 17.46 3.94
C ASP A 211 17.32 16.83 4.03
N GLU A 212 17.37 15.53 4.33
CA GLU A 212 18.60 14.76 4.46
C GLU A 212 18.37 13.30 4.04
N VAL A 213 19.38 12.66 3.52
CA VAL A 213 19.34 11.23 3.15
C VAL A 213 20.55 10.51 3.72
N GLU A 214 20.34 9.29 4.23
CA GLU A 214 21.40 8.54 4.92
C GLU A 214 21.33 7.04 4.61
N PHE A 215 22.48 6.39 4.69
CA PHE A 215 22.54 4.94 4.79
C PHE A 215 22.27 4.47 6.23
N PRO A 216 21.66 3.29 6.45
CA PRO A 216 21.35 2.81 7.81
C PRO A 216 22.55 2.75 8.76
N THR A 217 23.75 2.50 8.23
CA THR A 217 25.01 2.44 9.00
C THR A 217 25.43 3.79 9.56
N ASN A 218 25.07 4.88 8.89
CA ASN A 218 25.47 6.25 9.26
C ASN A 218 24.41 6.92 10.16
N MET A 219 23.20 6.37 10.19
CA MET A 219 22.08 6.96 10.92
C MET A 219 22.26 6.86 12.43
N THR A 220 22.60 7.98 13.06
CA THR A 220 22.81 8.11 14.52
C THR A 220 21.96 9.19 15.15
N GLN A 221 21.41 10.11 14.36
CA GLN A 221 20.60 11.23 14.82
C GLN A 221 19.37 10.74 15.58
N LYS A 222 19.09 11.37 16.72
CA LYS A 222 17.87 11.13 17.47
C LYS A 222 16.67 11.80 16.80
N THR A 223 15.52 11.16 16.87
CA THR A 223 14.31 11.60 16.16
C THR A 223 13.05 11.43 16.99
N LYS A 224 12.08 12.31 16.75
CA LYS A 224 10.78 12.27 17.41
C LYS A 224 9.86 11.22 16.79
N VAL A 225 9.97 11.01 15.49
CA VAL A 225 9.12 10.09 14.71
C VAL A 225 10.00 9.19 13.84
N VAL A 226 9.76 7.91 13.89
CA VAL A 226 10.27 6.92 12.92
C VAL A 226 9.10 6.27 12.22
N LEU A 227 9.06 6.36 10.89
CA LEU A 227 8.14 5.62 10.03
C LEU A 227 8.92 4.51 9.35
N ASP A 228 8.68 3.26 9.75
CA ASP A 228 9.41 2.10 9.24
C ASP A 228 8.58 1.35 8.18
N PHE A 229 8.92 1.59 6.90
CA PHE A 229 8.29 0.94 5.75
C PHE A 229 8.96 -0.39 5.35
N VAL A 230 9.91 -0.86 6.15
CA VAL A 230 10.60 -2.14 5.95
C VAL A 230 10.14 -3.17 6.99
N GLY A 231 10.26 -2.87 8.28
CA GLY A 231 9.83 -3.74 9.39
C GLY A 231 10.69 -4.99 9.53
N SER A 232 12.00 -4.89 9.24
CA SER A 232 12.97 -5.97 9.50
C SER A 232 13.56 -5.88 10.91
N ASN A 233 14.28 -6.93 11.35
CA ASN A 233 15.00 -6.87 12.63
C ASN A 233 15.99 -5.70 12.67
N GLU A 234 16.68 -5.43 11.56
CA GLU A 234 17.66 -4.35 11.43
C GLU A 234 17.00 -2.98 11.53
N THR A 235 15.89 -2.74 10.82
CA THR A 235 15.19 -1.45 10.87
C THR A 235 14.50 -1.22 12.19
N LEU A 236 13.93 -2.23 12.83
CA LEU A 236 13.35 -2.13 14.16
C LEU A 236 14.41 -1.88 15.25
N ALA A 237 15.59 -2.52 15.13
CA ALA A 237 16.72 -2.24 16.02
C ALA A 237 17.25 -0.80 15.84
N LEU A 238 17.35 -0.34 14.58
CA LEU A 238 17.71 1.05 14.27
C LEU A 238 16.66 2.00 14.86
N SER A 239 15.36 1.75 14.62
CA SER A 239 14.26 2.56 15.15
C SER A 239 14.33 2.71 16.67
N SER A 240 14.56 1.59 17.39
CA SER A 240 14.71 1.61 18.86
C SER A 240 15.91 2.42 19.32
N ARG A 241 17.01 2.44 18.52
CA ARG A 241 18.22 3.18 18.82
C ARG A 241 18.05 4.69 18.59
N ILE A 242 17.34 5.10 17.52
CA ILE A 242 17.25 6.51 17.11
C ILE A 242 16.03 7.24 17.67
N VAL A 243 14.96 6.55 18.04
CA VAL A 243 13.78 7.21 18.61
C VAL A 243 14.13 7.87 19.95
N GLU A 244 13.62 9.07 20.18
CA GLU A 244 13.77 9.79 21.44
C GLU A 244 12.84 9.27 22.54
N ARG A 245 13.11 9.65 23.77
CA ARG A 245 12.14 9.50 24.87
C ARG A 245 10.86 10.26 24.53
N GLY A 246 9.71 9.62 24.74
CA GLY A 246 8.40 10.16 24.37
C GLY A 246 8.18 10.34 22.85
N GLY A 247 9.03 9.73 22.00
CA GLY A 247 8.85 9.67 20.56
C GLY A 247 7.99 8.49 20.12
N VAL A 248 7.83 8.32 18.81
CA VAL A 248 7.05 7.21 18.23
C VAL A 248 7.83 6.48 17.14
N VAL A 249 7.74 5.16 17.17
CA VAL A 249 8.09 4.27 16.07
C VAL A 249 6.79 3.69 15.53
N MET A 250 6.50 3.93 14.26
CA MET A 250 5.35 3.36 13.57
C MET A 250 5.88 2.41 12.49
N GLN A 251 5.62 1.12 12.69
CA GLN A 251 5.97 0.09 11.72
C GLN A 251 4.84 -0.08 10.72
N ILE A 252 5.16 -0.01 9.45
CA ILE A 252 4.26 -0.23 8.32
C ILE A 252 4.73 -1.44 7.52
N GLY A 253 6.03 -1.56 7.31
CA GLY A 253 6.62 -2.69 6.59
C GLY A 253 6.50 -4.01 7.35
N GLU A 254 6.42 -5.12 6.60
CA GLU A 254 6.13 -6.45 7.12
C GLU A 254 7.24 -7.48 6.85
N ALA A 255 8.52 -7.06 6.83
CA ALA A 255 9.64 -7.98 6.61
C ALA A 255 9.88 -9.00 7.74
N GLY A 256 8.97 -9.09 8.71
CA GLY A 256 9.00 -10.14 9.75
C GLY A 256 9.93 -9.86 10.92
N GLY A 257 10.36 -8.61 11.10
CA GLY A 257 11.17 -8.20 12.24
C GLY A 257 10.41 -8.20 13.56
N SER A 258 11.17 -8.23 14.64
CA SER A 258 10.67 -8.17 16.02
C SER A 258 11.58 -7.31 16.89
N ILE A 259 11.01 -6.75 17.96
CA ILE A 259 11.79 -6.03 18.98
C ILE A 259 11.51 -6.61 20.36
N ARG A 260 12.49 -6.52 21.22
CA ARG A 260 12.30 -6.75 22.64
C ARG A 260 11.73 -5.49 23.29
N PHE A 261 10.52 -5.57 23.80
CA PHE A 261 9.82 -4.46 24.44
C PHE A 261 9.84 -4.58 25.96
N GLY A 262 10.07 -3.45 26.65
CA GLY A 262 10.04 -3.36 28.10
C GLY A 262 10.98 -2.28 28.63
N MET A 263 10.95 -2.06 29.96
CA MET A 263 11.84 -1.11 30.64
C MET A 263 13.32 -1.48 30.42
N GLY A 264 14.11 -0.53 29.95
CA GLY A 264 15.53 -0.71 29.63
C GLY A 264 15.83 -1.27 28.24
N PHE A 265 14.80 -1.68 27.45
CA PHE A 265 14.98 -2.15 26.07
C PHE A 265 14.60 -1.11 25.03
N VAL A 266 13.66 -0.23 25.36
CA VAL A 266 13.25 0.90 24.51
C VAL A 266 13.39 2.21 25.30
N PRO A 267 13.53 3.37 24.61
CA PRO A 267 13.59 4.66 25.32
C PRO A 267 12.31 4.90 26.15
N HIS A 268 12.46 5.52 27.31
CA HIS A 268 11.34 5.77 28.21
C HIS A 268 10.22 6.55 27.53
N GLU A 269 8.98 6.16 27.76
CA GLU A 269 7.75 6.77 27.23
C GLU A 269 7.68 6.81 25.70
N SER A 270 8.57 6.09 24.99
CA SER A 270 8.42 5.92 23.55
C SER A 270 7.25 5.00 23.20
N CYS A 271 6.52 5.34 22.14
CA CYS A 271 5.42 4.56 21.61
C CYS A 271 5.90 3.70 20.44
N PHE A 272 5.62 2.40 20.48
CA PHE A 272 5.81 1.49 19.34
C PHE A 272 4.44 0.99 18.91
N THR A 273 4.11 1.25 17.65
CA THR A 273 2.81 0.91 17.08
C THR A 273 2.94 0.45 15.63
N THR A 274 1.88 -0.12 15.10
CA THR A 274 1.77 -0.47 13.69
C THR A 274 0.73 0.41 12.99
N SER A 275 0.85 0.58 11.68
CA SER A 275 -0.17 1.20 10.84
C SER A 275 -0.40 0.32 9.61
N ILE A 276 -1.66 0.15 9.23
CA ILE A 276 -2.06 -0.64 8.06
C ILE A 276 -3.12 0.12 7.28
N TRP A 277 -3.00 0.09 5.95
CA TRP A 277 -3.95 0.75 5.04
C TRP A 277 -4.25 2.21 5.46
N GLY A 278 -5.40 2.68 5.11
CA GLY A 278 -6.01 3.93 5.56
C GLY A 278 -7.52 3.82 5.54
N SER A 279 -8.20 4.82 6.08
CA SER A 279 -9.66 4.92 5.99
C SER A 279 -10.09 5.40 4.60
N LYS A 280 -11.37 5.26 4.28
CA LYS A 280 -11.97 5.86 3.07
C LYS A 280 -11.82 7.40 3.04
N GLN A 281 -11.85 8.04 4.21
CA GLN A 281 -11.58 9.47 4.31
C GLN A 281 -10.12 9.81 3.99
N ASP A 282 -9.18 8.96 4.44
CA ASP A 282 -7.77 9.10 4.08
C ASP A 282 -7.59 8.97 2.57
N LEU A 283 -8.25 8.00 1.91
CA LEU A 283 -8.19 7.85 0.45
C LEU A 283 -8.77 9.06 -0.28
N SER A 284 -9.88 9.60 0.20
CA SER A 284 -10.44 10.85 -0.36
C SER A 284 -9.44 12.01 -0.29
N ALA A 285 -8.71 12.14 0.81
CA ALA A 285 -7.68 13.17 0.95
C ALA A 285 -6.49 12.93 0.00
N VAL A 286 -6.02 11.69 -0.12
CA VAL A 286 -4.97 11.31 -1.08
C VAL A 286 -5.35 11.70 -2.51
N LEU A 287 -6.57 11.37 -2.93
CA LEU A 287 -7.07 11.74 -4.26
C LEU A 287 -7.15 13.27 -4.45
N GLN A 288 -7.50 14.02 -3.41
CA GLN A 288 -7.50 15.49 -3.48
C GLN A 288 -6.09 16.05 -3.70
N TYR A 289 -5.07 15.56 -2.98
CA TYR A 289 -3.68 15.97 -3.19
C TYR A 289 -3.19 15.58 -4.59
N ALA A 290 -3.52 14.38 -5.06
CA ALA A 290 -3.14 13.93 -6.40
C ALA A 290 -3.76 14.81 -7.50
N ARG A 291 -5.07 15.15 -7.40
CA ARG A 291 -5.78 16.01 -8.36
C ARG A 291 -5.23 17.43 -8.40
N LYS A 292 -4.71 17.95 -7.28
CA LYS A 292 -4.05 19.25 -7.23
C LYS A 292 -2.63 19.26 -7.77
N GLY A 293 -2.09 18.08 -8.11
CA GLY A 293 -0.68 17.96 -8.51
C GLY A 293 0.32 18.17 -7.38
N GLU A 294 -0.12 17.97 -6.13
CA GLU A 294 0.70 18.12 -4.93
C GLU A 294 1.47 16.85 -4.57
N LEU A 295 1.29 15.77 -5.34
CA LEU A 295 1.99 14.49 -5.20
C LEU A 295 2.66 14.10 -6.50
N GLU A 296 3.87 13.56 -6.36
CA GLU A 296 4.63 12.95 -7.45
C GLU A 296 4.85 11.48 -7.16
N TRP A 297 4.66 10.64 -8.18
CA TRP A 297 4.96 9.20 -8.09
C TRP A 297 5.30 8.63 -9.45
N ASP A 298 6.23 7.69 -9.45
CA ASP A 298 6.70 7.03 -10.66
C ASP A 298 5.96 5.70 -10.84
N VAL A 299 5.44 5.48 -12.06
CA VAL A 299 4.77 4.24 -12.46
C VAL A 299 5.43 3.69 -13.71
N GLU A 300 5.74 2.41 -13.67
CA GLU A 300 6.15 1.61 -14.82
C GLU A 300 5.07 0.56 -15.08
N THR A 301 4.59 0.47 -16.31
CA THR A 301 3.54 -0.48 -16.68
C THR A 301 4.13 -1.82 -17.13
N VAL A 302 3.43 -2.89 -16.79
CA VAL A 302 3.80 -4.27 -17.14
C VAL A 302 2.55 -5.01 -17.61
N PRO A 303 2.56 -5.70 -18.78
CA PRO A 303 1.46 -6.56 -19.18
C PRO A 303 1.16 -7.66 -18.15
N LEU A 304 -0.10 -8.06 -18.02
CA LEU A 304 -0.53 -9.10 -17.08
C LEU A 304 0.27 -10.39 -17.23
N GLU A 305 0.62 -10.76 -18.46
CA GLU A 305 1.40 -11.96 -18.77
C GLU A 305 2.79 -11.95 -18.12
N ASN A 306 3.33 -10.77 -17.84
CA ASN A 306 4.67 -10.58 -17.26
C ASN A 306 4.65 -10.38 -15.73
N ILE A 307 3.52 -10.66 -15.07
CA ILE A 307 3.36 -10.44 -13.61
C ILE A 307 4.44 -11.14 -12.77
N ASN A 308 4.85 -12.35 -13.12
CA ASN A 308 5.87 -13.07 -12.37
C ASN A 308 7.25 -12.40 -12.46
N GLU A 309 7.58 -11.79 -13.60
CA GLU A 309 8.79 -10.97 -13.72
C GLU A 309 8.68 -9.70 -12.88
N ALA A 310 7.54 -9.02 -12.91
CA ALA A 310 7.27 -7.84 -12.10
C ALA A 310 7.44 -8.17 -10.60
N LEU A 311 6.85 -9.25 -10.11
CA LEU A 311 7.02 -9.75 -8.74
C LEU A 311 8.49 -10.05 -8.40
N SER A 312 9.23 -10.65 -9.33
CA SER A 312 10.66 -10.91 -9.16
C SER A 312 11.47 -9.63 -9.03
N ARG A 313 11.17 -8.58 -9.81
CA ARG A 313 11.80 -7.24 -9.71
C ARG A 313 11.49 -6.59 -8.36
N VAL A 314 10.24 -6.65 -7.90
CA VAL A 314 9.84 -6.15 -6.56
C VAL A 314 10.63 -6.88 -5.48
N ARG A 315 10.77 -8.21 -5.57
CA ARG A 315 11.55 -9.05 -4.61
C ARG A 315 13.02 -8.63 -4.52
N ARG A 316 13.64 -8.30 -5.65
CA ARG A 316 15.03 -7.79 -5.69
C ARG A 316 15.14 -6.31 -5.30
N GLY A 317 14.02 -5.62 -5.14
CA GLY A 317 13.97 -4.19 -4.91
C GLY A 317 14.41 -3.34 -6.12
N ASP A 318 14.36 -3.90 -7.34
CA ASP A 318 14.80 -3.27 -8.60
C ASP A 318 13.66 -2.43 -9.21
N VAL A 319 12.95 -1.71 -8.37
CA VAL A 319 11.86 -0.81 -8.74
C VAL A 319 12.05 0.50 -8.00
N LEU A 320 12.07 1.61 -8.72
CA LEU A 320 12.23 2.94 -8.10
C LEU A 320 10.89 3.42 -7.50
N GLY A 321 9.82 3.39 -8.28
CA GLY A 321 8.46 3.75 -7.88
C GLY A 321 7.56 2.53 -7.71
N ARG A 322 6.47 2.43 -8.51
CA ARG A 322 5.54 1.30 -8.47
C ARG A 322 5.38 0.65 -9.86
N LEU A 323 5.42 -0.67 -9.91
CA LEU A 323 4.98 -1.42 -11.08
C LEU A 323 3.46 -1.50 -11.07
N VAL A 324 2.84 -1.30 -12.22
CA VAL A 324 1.40 -1.42 -12.43
C VAL A 324 1.14 -2.39 -13.56
N VAL A 325 0.44 -3.47 -13.23
CA VAL A 325 -0.02 -4.45 -14.21
C VAL A 325 -1.21 -3.89 -14.98
N THR A 326 -1.18 -4.05 -16.28
CA THR A 326 -2.28 -3.73 -17.20
C THR A 326 -2.80 -5.03 -17.80
N PRO A 327 -4.06 -5.41 -17.54
CA PRO A 327 -4.68 -6.62 -18.11
C PRO A 327 -4.92 -6.54 -19.59
#